data_2adf385d1a4318e93bbb688d94ab9f6a
#
_entry.id   2adf385d1a4318e93bbb688d94ab9f6a
#
_cell.length_a   1.000
_cell.length_b   1.000
_cell.length_c   1.000
_cell.angle_alpha   90.00
_cell.angle_beta   90.00
_cell.angle_gamma   90.00
#
_symmetry.space_group_name_H-M   'P 1'
#
loop_
_entity.id
_entity.type
_entity.pdbx_description
1 polymer ?
#
loop_
_entity_poly.entity_id
_entity_poly.type
_entity_poly.pdbx_seq_one_letter_code
_entity_poly.pdbx_strand_id
1 'polypeptide(L)'
;MKKAVVVGGSGFIGSHVADHLGDEGYQVTIYDKTQSQWLRNDQKIVIGDIQDSEKLNQTIVGAEVVYNFAALADLNQALEQPLKTVNINILGNINVMEACHAHGVKRFIYASTVYVHSREGGFYRCSKQASEAYVEEYQKIYGLDYTILRYGSLYGPRADATNGLYRLVKSALKSGIVGYEGDVEAMREYIHVEDAARASVDALGDKFINESVVLTGQEPMRVIDMLKILAEILGYSPDSVKFIENKYAGHYVRTPYAYQPKLGRKYIPPMHVDLGQGLLQVINEINQQN
;
A
#
# COMPACT_ATOMS: atom_id res chain seq x y z
N MET A 1 -8.78 1.46 -27.88
CA MET A 1 -8.08 2.22 -26.84
C MET A 1 -8.05 1.33 -25.60
N LYS A 2 -6.91 1.16 -24.97
CA LYS A 2 -6.79 0.34 -23.76
C LYS A 2 -7.51 1.01 -22.59
N LYS A 3 -8.27 0.26 -21.81
CA LYS A 3 -8.99 0.79 -20.65
C LYS A 3 -8.20 0.46 -19.35
N ALA A 4 -8.03 1.46 -18.50
CA ALA A 4 -7.48 1.31 -17.16
C ALA A 4 -8.51 1.74 -16.11
N VAL A 5 -8.59 1.01 -15.01
CA VAL A 5 -9.37 1.39 -13.84
C VAL A 5 -8.43 1.68 -12.68
N VAL A 6 -8.61 2.83 -12.03
CA VAL A 6 -7.81 3.25 -10.87
C VAL A 6 -8.72 3.32 -9.65
N VAL A 7 -8.70 2.27 -8.83
CA VAL A 7 -9.41 2.20 -7.55
C VAL A 7 -8.64 3.00 -6.51
N GLY A 8 -9.29 3.98 -5.87
CA GLY A 8 -8.61 4.98 -5.03
C GLY A 8 -7.97 6.11 -5.84
N GLY A 9 -8.46 6.34 -7.06
CA GLY A 9 -7.89 7.32 -8.00
C GLY A 9 -8.18 8.79 -7.66
N SER A 10 -9.01 9.08 -6.67
CA SER A 10 -9.18 10.45 -6.14
C SER A 10 -8.13 10.82 -5.10
N GLY A 11 -7.38 9.84 -4.61
CA GLY A 11 -6.36 10.01 -3.58
C GLY A 11 -5.03 10.57 -4.10
N PHE A 12 -4.08 10.73 -3.18
CA PHE A 12 -2.78 11.35 -3.41
C PHE A 12 -2.03 10.72 -4.61
N ILE A 13 -1.56 9.48 -4.48
CA ILE A 13 -0.82 8.81 -5.57
C ILE A 13 -1.73 8.39 -6.72
N GLY A 14 -2.97 7.93 -6.42
CA GLY A 14 -3.89 7.43 -7.44
C GLY A 14 -4.28 8.48 -8.48
N SER A 15 -4.41 9.75 -8.09
CA SER A 15 -4.75 10.84 -9.02
C SER A 15 -3.60 11.16 -10.00
N HIS A 16 -2.36 11.08 -9.55
CA HIS A 16 -1.20 11.26 -10.44
C HIS A 16 -1.03 10.06 -11.39
N VAL A 17 -1.24 8.83 -10.90
CA VAL A 17 -1.20 7.64 -11.78
C VAL A 17 -2.32 7.68 -12.82
N ALA A 18 -3.52 8.14 -12.44
CA ALA A 18 -4.62 8.33 -13.39
C ALA A 18 -4.25 9.32 -14.50
N ASP A 19 -3.54 10.40 -14.19
CA ASP A 19 -3.07 11.37 -15.16
C ASP A 19 -2.03 10.77 -16.10
N HIS A 20 -0.99 10.13 -15.57
CA HIS A 20 0.05 9.49 -16.37
C HIS A 20 -0.50 8.38 -17.28
N LEU A 21 -1.49 7.59 -16.82
CA LEU A 21 -2.16 6.61 -17.67
C LEU A 21 -2.91 7.27 -18.83
N GLY A 22 -3.56 8.42 -18.60
CA GLY A 22 -4.19 9.21 -19.64
C GLY A 22 -3.18 9.70 -20.69
N ASP A 23 -2.03 10.19 -20.23
CA ASP A 23 -0.95 10.67 -21.09
C ASP A 23 -0.33 9.54 -21.93
N GLU A 24 -0.32 8.29 -21.42
CA GLU A 24 0.06 7.07 -22.14
C GLU A 24 -1.08 6.51 -23.03
N GLY A 25 -2.17 7.24 -23.18
CA GLY A 25 -3.26 6.92 -24.12
C GLY A 25 -4.27 5.90 -23.61
N TYR A 26 -4.32 5.63 -22.31
CA TYR A 26 -5.37 4.81 -21.71
C TYR A 26 -6.67 5.59 -21.56
N GLN A 27 -7.80 4.92 -21.76
CA GLN A 27 -9.09 5.40 -21.31
C GLN A 27 -9.22 5.11 -19.80
N VAL A 28 -9.02 6.14 -18.98
CA VAL A 28 -8.98 5.99 -17.53
C VAL A 28 -10.37 6.14 -16.90
N THR A 29 -10.72 5.18 -16.03
CA THR A 29 -11.87 5.28 -15.15
C THR A 29 -11.37 5.25 -13.69
N ILE A 30 -11.62 6.31 -12.96
CA ILE A 30 -11.39 6.38 -11.52
C ILE A 30 -12.58 5.72 -10.81
N TYR A 31 -12.31 4.87 -9.82
CA TYR A 31 -13.29 4.35 -8.88
C TYR A 31 -12.89 4.78 -7.47
N ASP A 32 -13.71 5.59 -6.82
CA ASP A 32 -13.40 6.13 -5.50
C ASP A 32 -14.67 6.43 -4.72
N LYS A 33 -14.60 6.42 -3.39
CA LYS A 33 -15.71 6.82 -2.51
C LYS A 33 -16.01 8.33 -2.54
N THR A 34 -15.06 9.13 -3.03
CA THR A 34 -15.14 10.59 -3.08
C THR A 34 -14.88 11.11 -4.49
N GLN A 35 -15.51 12.23 -4.83
CA GLN A 35 -15.25 12.95 -6.06
C GLN A 35 -13.79 13.42 -6.10
N SER A 36 -13.11 13.19 -7.23
CA SER A 36 -11.75 13.70 -7.43
C SER A 36 -11.77 15.20 -7.71
N GLN A 37 -10.94 15.95 -6.98
CA GLN A 37 -10.67 17.36 -7.27
C GLN A 37 -9.73 17.55 -8.48
N TRP A 38 -9.09 16.45 -8.91
CA TRP A 38 -8.06 16.40 -9.94
C TRP A 38 -8.52 15.72 -11.23
N LEU A 39 -9.86 15.46 -11.34
CA LEU A 39 -10.42 14.77 -12.49
C LEU A 39 -10.19 15.57 -13.77
N ARG A 40 -9.54 14.97 -14.76
CA ARG A 40 -9.33 15.54 -16.07
C ARG A 40 -10.55 15.30 -16.98
N ASN A 41 -10.70 16.11 -18.00
CA ASN A 41 -11.83 16.00 -18.96
C ASN A 41 -11.81 14.70 -19.78
N ASP A 42 -10.65 14.07 -19.93
CA ASP A 42 -10.45 12.80 -20.64
C ASP A 42 -10.63 11.57 -19.75
N GLN A 43 -10.88 11.78 -18.45
CA GLN A 43 -11.09 10.71 -17.45
C GLN A 43 -12.56 10.59 -17.07
N LYS A 44 -12.95 9.40 -16.61
CA LYS A 44 -14.27 9.13 -16.02
C LYS A 44 -14.10 8.84 -14.53
N ILE A 45 -15.14 9.13 -13.76
CA ILE A 45 -15.20 8.76 -12.34
C ILE A 45 -16.50 8.01 -12.05
N VAL A 46 -16.39 6.96 -11.26
CA VAL A 46 -17.48 6.21 -10.65
C VAL A 46 -17.34 6.32 -9.14
N ILE A 47 -18.32 6.92 -8.48
CA ILE A 47 -18.32 7.03 -7.03
C ILE A 47 -18.83 5.72 -6.42
N GLY A 48 -17.97 5.05 -5.63
CA GLY A 48 -18.30 3.77 -4.99
C GLY A 48 -17.32 3.40 -3.89
N ASP A 49 -17.77 2.57 -2.95
CA ASP A 49 -16.93 2.00 -1.89
C ASP A 49 -16.25 0.72 -2.39
N ILE A 50 -15.00 0.48 -1.99
CA ILE A 50 -14.26 -0.74 -2.34
C ILE A 50 -14.94 -2.01 -1.77
N GLN A 51 -15.83 -1.86 -0.81
CA GLN A 51 -16.64 -2.93 -0.26
C GLN A 51 -17.90 -3.24 -1.10
N ASP A 52 -18.27 -2.38 -2.05
CA ASP A 52 -19.38 -2.58 -3.00
C ASP A 52 -18.88 -3.42 -4.19
N SER A 53 -18.90 -4.74 -4.01
CA SER A 53 -18.43 -5.71 -5.00
C SER A 53 -19.21 -5.66 -6.31
N GLU A 54 -20.51 -5.38 -6.26
CA GLU A 54 -21.36 -5.29 -7.46
C GLU A 54 -20.94 -4.09 -8.33
N LYS A 55 -20.78 -2.93 -7.73
CA LYS A 55 -20.39 -1.70 -8.42
C LYS A 55 -18.96 -1.76 -8.94
N LEU A 56 -18.03 -2.37 -8.19
CA LEU A 56 -16.69 -2.69 -8.66
C LEU A 56 -16.72 -3.57 -9.89
N ASN A 57 -17.49 -4.66 -9.84
CA ASN A 57 -17.64 -5.61 -10.92
C ASN A 57 -18.12 -4.90 -12.20
N GLN A 58 -19.16 -4.05 -12.10
CA GLN A 58 -19.66 -3.26 -13.23
C GLN A 58 -18.62 -2.28 -13.78
N THR A 59 -17.80 -1.68 -12.92
CA THR A 59 -16.80 -0.67 -13.29
C THR A 59 -15.61 -1.28 -14.04
N ILE A 60 -15.19 -2.49 -13.63
CA ILE A 60 -13.99 -3.17 -14.13
C ILE A 60 -14.24 -3.83 -15.49
N VAL A 61 -15.50 -3.99 -15.92
CA VAL A 61 -15.84 -4.57 -17.25
C VAL A 61 -14.99 -3.95 -18.37
N GLY A 62 -14.27 -4.83 -19.11
CA GLY A 62 -13.45 -4.45 -20.25
C GLY A 62 -12.15 -3.70 -19.91
N ALA A 63 -11.77 -3.62 -18.65
CA ALA A 63 -10.46 -3.09 -18.27
C ALA A 63 -9.34 -4.08 -18.63
N GLU A 64 -8.26 -3.57 -19.23
CA GLU A 64 -7.03 -4.35 -19.41
C GLU A 64 -6.16 -4.34 -18.16
N VAL A 65 -6.17 -3.21 -17.45
CA VAL A 65 -5.34 -2.95 -16.27
C VAL A 65 -6.18 -2.37 -15.16
N VAL A 66 -5.96 -2.85 -13.94
CA VAL A 66 -6.58 -2.31 -12.74
C VAL A 66 -5.51 -1.99 -11.72
N TYR A 67 -5.51 -0.75 -11.23
CA TYR A 67 -4.70 -0.29 -10.11
C TYR A 67 -5.55 -0.23 -8.85
N ASN A 68 -5.03 -0.73 -7.73
CA ASN A 68 -5.68 -0.58 -6.44
C ASN A 68 -4.83 0.25 -5.46
N PHE A 69 -5.19 1.52 -5.30
CA PHE A 69 -4.65 2.46 -4.31
C PHE A 69 -5.57 2.64 -3.10
N ALA A 70 -6.81 2.15 -3.17
CA ALA A 70 -7.75 2.32 -2.07
C ALA A 70 -7.30 1.55 -0.83
N ALA A 71 -7.11 2.28 0.25
CA ALA A 71 -6.71 1.73 1.54
C ALA A 71 -6.99 2.70 2.69
N LEU A 72 -7.09 2.17 3.90
CA LEU A 72 -6.86 2.93 5.11
C LEU A 72 -5.35 2.94 5.36
N ALA A 73 -4.67 4.04 4.97
CA ALA A 73 -3.21 4.12 4.88
C ALA A 73 -2.56 4.87 6.05
N ASP A 74 -3.32 5.69 6.79
CA ASP A 74 -2.82 6.38 7.98
C ASP A 74 -2.58 5.39 9.12
N LEU A 75 -1.35 5.37 9.65
CA LEU A 75 -0.91 4.39 10.65
C LEU A 75 -1.69 4.53 11.97
N ASN A 76 -2.03 5.77 12.38
CA ASN A 76 -2.75 6.02 13.62
C ASN A 76 -4.20 5.57 13.47
N GLN A 77 -4.86 5.91 12.35
CA GLN A 77 -6.21 5.43 12.07
C GLN A 77 -6.27 3.90 11.99
N ALA A 78 -5.28 3.28 11.35
CA ALA A 78 -5.21 1.81 11.28
C ALA A 78 -5.06 1.18 12.67
N LEU A 79 -4.27 1.80 13.56
CA LEU A 79 -4.09 1.35 14.94
C LEU A 79 -5.39 1.43 15.74
N GLU A 80 -6.14 2.53 15.59
CA GLU A 80 -7.40 2.76 16.28
C GLU A 80 -8.56 1.93 15.72
N GLN A 81 -8.51 1.55 14.43
CA GLN A 81 -9.62 0.92 13.70
C GLN A 81 -9.18 -0.39 13.00
N PRO A 82 -8.74 -1.42 13.75
CA PRO A 82 -8.19 -2.64 13.14
C PRO A 82 -9.19 -3.41 12.28
N LEU A 83 -10.45 -3.50 12.68
CA LEU A 83 -11.50 -4.16 11.88
C LEU A 83 -11.78 -3.43 10.57
N LYS A 84 -11.82 -2.09 10.62
CA LYS A 84 -11.98 -1.28 9.40
C LYS A 84 -10.78 -1.43 8.47
N THR A 85 -9.57 -1.55 9.03
CA THR A 85 -8.35 -1.83 8.28
C THR A 85 -8.44 -3.17 7.54
N VAL A 86 -8.94 -4.23 8.19
CA VAL A 86 -9.19 -5.53 7.55
C VAL A 86 -10.23 -5.40 6.43
N ASN A 87 -11.37 -4.77 6.72
CA ASN A 87 -12.48 -4.65 5.76
C ASN A 87 -12.07 -3.88 4.49
N ILE A 88 -11.35 -2.77 4.65
CA ILE A 88 -10.94 -1.95 3.51
C ILE A 88 -9.72 -2.55 2.80
N ASN A 89 -8.65 -2.86 3.56
CA ASN A 89 -7.37 -3.18 2.96
C ASN A 89 -7.27 -4.64 2.50
N ILE A 90 -7.97 -5.56 3.16
CA ILE A 90 -7.94 -6.99 2.82
C ILE A 90 -9.19 -7.37 2.03
N LEU A 91 -10.37 -7.28 2.63
CA LEU A 91 -11.60 -7.69 1.95
C LEU A 91 -11.90 -6.82 0.73
N GLY A 92 -11.70 -5.49 0.83
CA GLY A 92 -11.83 -4.60 -0.32
C GLY A 92 -10.85 -4.95 -1.45
N ASN A 93 -9.60 -5.30 -1.13
CA ASN A 93 -8.63 -5.75 -2.14
C ASN A 93 -9.08 -7.06 -2.81
N ILE A 94 -9.62 -8.01 -2.04
CA ILE A 94 -10.17 -9.26 -2.58
C ILE A 94 -11.33 -8.95 -3.54
N ASN A 95 -12.25 -8.05 -3.19
CA ASN A 95 -13.34 -7.65 -4.09
C ASN A 95 -12.83 -7.13 -5.44
N VAL A 96 -11.75 -6.34 -5.43
CA VAL A 96 -11.14 -5.85 -6.68
C VAL A 96 -10.54 -7.01 -7.49
N MET A 97 -9.84 -7.94 -6.85
CA MET A 97 -9.24 -9.10 -7.53
C MET A 97 -10.30 -10.07 -8.08
N GLU A 98 -11.40 -10.30 -7.34
CA GLU A 98 -12.54 -11.08 -7.82
C GLU A 98 -13.13 -10.48 -9.10
N ALA A 99 -13.34 -9.15 -9.12
CA ALA A 99 -13.80 -8.46 -10.30
C ALA A 99 -12.78 -8.51 -11.45
N CYS A 100 -11.49 -8.41 -11.16
CA CYS A 100 -10.42 -8.56 -12.15
C CYS A 100 -10.43 -9.96 -12.78
N HIS A 101 -10.52 -11.00 -11.95
CA HIS A 101 -10.59 -12.39 -12.40
C HIS A 101 -11.85 -12.63 -13.26
N ALA A 102 -13.03 -12.21 -12.78
CA ALA A 102 -14.30 -12.39 -13.49
C ALA A 102 -14.33 -11.74 -14.88
N HIS A 103 -13.59 -10.66 -15.10
CA HIS A 103 -13.56 -9.92 -16.37
C HIS A 103 -12.27 -10.11 -17.17
N GLY A 104 -11.40 -11.02 -16.79
CA GLY A 104 -10.19 -11.35 -17.54
C GLY A 104 -9.22 -10.17 -17.64
N VAL A 105 -9.08 -9.38 -16.57
CA VAL A 105 -8.09 -8.29 -16.50
C VAL A 105 -6.68 -8.86 -16.71
N LYS A 106 -5.91 -8.23 -17.59
CA LYS A 106 -4.57 -8.72 -17.95
C LYS A 106 -3.50 -8.43 -16.89
N ARG A 107 -3.65 -7.31 -16.16
CA ARG A 107 -2.69 -6.89 -15.16
C ARG A 107 -3.35 -6.21 -13.98
N PHE A 108 -3.11 -6.73 -12.80
CA PHE A 108 -3.47 -6.11 -11.52
C PHE A 108 -2.27 -5.44 -10.88
N ILE A 109 -2.34 -4.15 -10.60
CA ILE A 109 -1.29 -3.38 -9.93
C ILE A 109 -1.73 -3.08 -8.50
N TYR A 110 -0.99 -3.61 -7.54
CA TYR A 110 -1.31 -3.45 -6.13
C TYR A 110 -0.38 -2.44 -5.44
N ALA A 111 -0.96 -1.41 -4.83
CA ALA A 111 -0.21 -0.45 -4.03
C ALA A 111 0.06 -1.02 -2.63
N SER A 112 1.31 -1.40 -2.41
CA SER A 112 1.84 -1.85 -1.14
C SER A 112 2.80 -0.82 -0.53
N THR A 113 3.65 -1.22 0.38
CA THR A 113 4.52 -0.34 1.17
C THR A 113 5.80 -1.06 1.58
N VAL A 114 6.88 -0.32 1.76
CA VAL A 114 8.12 -0.86 2.35
C VAL A 114 7.94 -1.36 3.79
N TYR A 115 6.87 -0.98 4.48
CA TYR A 115 6.55 -1.50 5.81
C TYR A 115 6.37 -3.03 5.84
N VAL A 116 6.03 -3.69 4.71
CA VAL A 116 5.90 -5.15 4.67
C VAL A 116 7.19 -5.88 5.05
N HIS A 117 8.34 -5.23 4.90
CA HIS A 117 9.66 -5.73 5.30
C HIS A 117 10.05 -5.35 6.73
N SER A 118 9.26 -4.52 7.40
CA SER A 118 9.54 -3.99 8.74
C SER A 118 8.82 -4.80 9.83
N ARG A 119 9.24 -4.59 11.08
CA ARG A 119 8.45 -4.97 12.27
C ARG A 119 7.47 -3.86 12.67
N GLU A 120 7.67 -2.66 12.15
CA GLU A 120 6.87 -1.47 12.41
C GLU A 120 5.68 -1.37 11.44
N GLY A 121 4.81 -0.36 11.61
CA GLY A 121 3.64 -0.13 10.75
C GLY A 121 2.34 -0.78 11.22
N GLY A 122 2.33 -1.48 12.36
CA GLY A 122 1.13 -1.97 13.05
C GLY A 122 0.16 -2.75 12.16
N PHE A 123 -1.15 -2.51 12.33
CA PHE A 123 -2.20 -3.19 11.57
C PHE A 123 -2.20 -2.83 10.08
N TYR A 124 -1.75 -1.62 9.72
CA TYR A 124 -1.55 -1.25 8.31
C TYR A 124 -0.57 -2.20 7.62
N ARG A 125 0.62 -2.41 8.22
CA ARG A 125 1.59 -3.39 7.71
C ARG A 125 0.98 -4.78 7.58
N CYS A 126 0.31 -5.26 8.65
CA CYS A 126 -0.30 -6.59 8.65
C CYS A 126 -1.30 -6.75 7.50
N SER A 127 -2.12 -5.72 7.25
CA SER A 127 -3.08 -5.74 6.16
C SER A 127 -2.43 -5.77 4.78
N LYS A 128 -1.33 -5.02 4.60
CA LYS A 128 -0.58 -5.01 3.34
C LYS A 128 0.13 -6.34 3.08
N GLN A 129 0.77 -6.93 4.12
CA GLN A 129 1.37 -8.27 4.03
C GLN A 129 0.34 -9.36 3.66
N ALA A 130 -0.82 -9.34 4.30
CA ALA A 130 -1.90 -10.27 3.97
C ALA A 130 -2.36 -10.09 2.51
N SER A 131 -2.58 -8.83 2.09
CA SER A 131 -3.02 -8.54 0.72
C SER A 131 -1.99 -8.95 -0.34
N GLU A 132 -0.69 -8.77 -0.10
CA GLU A 132 0.34 -9.25 -1.02
C GLU A 132 0.26 -10.79 -1.20
N ALA A 133 0.10 -11.52 -0.09
CA ALA A 133 -0.05 -12.97 -0.15
C ALA A 133 -1.29 -13.40 -0.96
N TYR A 134 -2.43 -12.70 -0.81
CA TYR A 134 -3.60 -12.96 -1.65
C TYR A 134 -3.35 -12.64 -3.12
N VAL A 135 -2.66 -11.54 -3.45
CA VAL A 135 -2.31 -11.18 -4.84
C VAL A 135 -1.49 -12.31 -5.49
N GLU A 136 -0.50 -12.84 -4.78
CA GLU A 136 0.33 -13.95 -5.26
C GLU A 136 -0.49 -15.24 -5.46
N GLU A 137 -1.42 -15.56 -4.55
CA GLU A 137 -2.29 -16.75 -4.68
C GLU A 137 -3.30 -16.59 -5.84
N TYR A 138 -3.84 -15.39 -6.10
CA TYR A 138 -4.70 -15.15 -7.27
C TYR A 138 -3.97 -15.40 -8.59
N GLN A 139 -2.70 -15.07 -8.67
CA GLN A 139 -1.90 -15.41 -9.84
C GLN A 139 -1.73 -16.93 -10.00
N LYS A 140 -1.38 -17.64 -8.93
CA LYS A 140 -1.15 -19.09 -8.96
C LYS A 140 -2.42 -19.87 -9.32
N ILE A 141 -3.57 -19.48 -8.76
CA ILE A 141 -4.83 -20.23 -8.90
C ILE A 141 -5.58 -19.83 -10.15
N TYR A 142 -5.64 -18.51 -10.44
CA TYR A 142 -6.48 -17.96 -11.50
C TYR A 142 -5.71 -17.33 -12.67
N GLY A 143 -4.39 -17.26 -12.58
CA GLY A 143 -3.55 -16.67 -13.64
C GLY A 143 -3.69 -15.15 -13.76
N LEU A 144 -4.14 -14.46 -12.71
CA LEU A 144 -4.22 -12.99 -12.71
C LEU A 144 -2.81 -12.40 -12.55
N ASP A 145 -2.21 -11.98 -13.66
CA ASP A 145 -0.89 -11.35 -13.62
C ASP A 145 -0.91 -10.05 -12.82
N TYR A 146 0.11 -9.86 -11.99
CA TYR A 146 0.19 -8.72 -11.08
C TYR A 146 1.53 -7.97 -11.16
N THR A 147 1.56 -6.80 -10.55
CA THR A 147 2.78 -6.12 -10.06
C THR A 147 2.47 -5.49 -8.72
N ILE A 148 3.26 -5.82 -7.69
CA ILE A 148 3.16 -5.22 -6.36
C ILE A 148 4.12 -4.04 -6.30
N LEU A 149 3.61 -2.83 -5.98
CA LEU A 149 4.40 -1.62 -5.85
C LEU A 149 4.56 -1.25 -4.37
N ARG A 150 5.76 -1.41 -3.82
CA ARG A 150 6.08 -1.11 -2.43
C ARG A 150 6.63 0.29 -2.31
N TYR A 151 5.75 1.23 -1.97
CA TYR A 151 6.11 2.64 -1.86
C TYR A 151 6.86 2.95 -0.57
N GLY A 152 7.88 3.82 -0.69
CA GLY A 152 8.54 4.48 0.43
C GLY A 152 7.82 5.74 0.89
N SER A 153 8.58 6.75 1.33
CA SER A 153 8.03 8.01 1.83
C SER A 153 7.66 8.96 0.68
N LEU A 154 6.39 8.93 0.29
CA LEU A 154 5.83 9.79 -0.77
C LEU A 154 5.66 11.23 -0.30
N TYR A 155 6.00 12.19 -1.16
CA TYR A 155 5.73 13.61 -0.96
C TYR A 155 5.42 14.33 -2.28
N GLY A 156 4.81 15.50 -2.21
CA GLY A 156 4.55 16.32 -3.39
C GLY A 156 3.15 16.93 -3.41
N PRO A 157 2.75 17.53 -4.56
CA PRO A 157 1.44 18.15 -4.72
C PRO A 157 0.30 17.15 -4.56
N ARG A 158 -0.90 17.63 -4.24
CA ARG A 158 -2.13 16.88 -3.94
C ARG A 158 -2.07 16.03 -2.65
N ALA A 159 -1.01 16.12 -1.85
CA ALA A 159 -0.98 15.53 -0.53
C ALA A 159 -1.96 16.23 0.41
N ASP A 160 -2.50 15.51 1.38
CA ASP A 160 -3.44 16.03 2.38
C ASP A 160 -2.98 15.75 3.82
N ALA A 161 -3.86 15.95 4.78
CA ALA A 161 -3.58 15.75 6.20
C ALA A 161 -3.26 14.29 6.59
N THR A 162 -3.44 13.32 5.71
CA THR A 162 -3.02 11.92 5.95
C THR A 162 -1.53 11.73 5.68
N ASN A 163 -0.90 12.62 4.89
CA ASN A 163 0.52 12.58 4.58
C ASN A 163 1.35 13.27 5.69
N GLY A 164 2.37 12.58 6.19
CA GLY A 164 3.21 13.06 7.29
C GLY A 164 3.97 14.33 6.97
N LEU A 165 4.57 14.42 5.77
CA LEU A 165 5.34 15.61 5.35
C LEU A 165 4.43 16.81 5.13
N TYR A 166 3.22 16.61 4.56
CA TYR A 166 2.22 17.65 4.43
C TYR A 166 1.82 18.25 5.80
N ARG A 167 1.53 17.38 6.79
CA ARG A 167 1.21 17.85 8.16
C ARG A 167 2.34 18.66 8.77
N LEU A 168 3.58 18.19 8.59
CA LEU A 168 4.76 18.86 9.10
C LEU A 168 4.93 20.27 8.48
N VAL A 169 4.89 20.37 7.16
CA VAL A 169 4.99 21.65 6.44
C VAL A 169 3.86 22.61 6.85
N LYS A 170 2.62 22.11 6.89
CA LYS A 170 1.44 22.91 7.31
C LYS A 170 1.58 23.43 8.74
N SER A 171 2.10 22.60 9.65
CA SER A 171 2.35 23.00 11.03
C SER A 171 3.47 24.04 11.11
N ALA A 172 4.57 23.84 10.37
CA ALA A 172 5.69 24.76 10.34
C ALA A 172 5.26 26.15 9.83
N LEU A 173 4.50 26.22 8.74
CA LEU A 173 3.96 27.47 8.19
C LEU A 173 3.05 28.22 9.18
N LYS A 174 2.33 27.48 10.04
CA LYS A 174 1.42 28.09 11.03
C LYS A 174 2.15 28.56 12.30
N SER A 175 3.16 27.81 12.76
CA SER A 175 3.79 28.01 14.08
C SER A 175 5.15 28.70 14.04
N GLY A 176 5.81 28.75 12.86
CA GLY A 176 7.20 29.15 12.74
C GLY A 176 8.20 28.12 13.30
N ILE A 177 7.72 26.91 13.65
CA ILE A 177 8.52 25.83 14.23
C ILE A 177 8.43 24.60 13.33
N VAL A 178 9.59 24.04 12.96
CA VAL A 178 9.69 22.78 12.23
C VAL A 178 9.75 21.65 13.25
N GLY A 179 8.58 21.20 13.70
CA GLY A 179 8.44 20.17 14.73
C GLY A 179 8.34 18.77 14.14
N TYR A 180 9.06 17.80 14.67
CA TYR A 180 8.99 16.40 14.29
C TYR A 180 8.81 15.50 15.51
N GLU A 181 7.83 14.60 15.43
CA GLU A 181 7.60 13.56 16.43
C GLU A 181 8.20 12.25 15.92
N GLY A 182 9.30 11.81 16.52
CA GLY A 182 9.96 10.56 16.15
C GLY A 182 11.44 10.55 16.48
N ASP A 183 12.13 9.50 16.00
CA ASP A 183 13.54 9.30 16.22
C ASP A 183 14.37 10.28 15.35
N VAL A 184 15.30 11.00 15.99
CA VAL A 184 16.22 11.95 15.33
C VAL A 184 17.13 11.27 14.30
N GLU A 185 17.48 10.01 14.53
CA GLU A 185 18.34 9.20 13.67
C GLU A 185 17.55 8.46 12.57
N ALA A 186 16.23 8.69 12.51
CA ALA A 186 15.41 8.05 11.49
C ALA A 186 15.87 8.42 10.09
N MET A 187 16.03 7.39 9.25
CA MET A 187 16.38 7.53 7.83
C MET A 187 15.12 7.32 6.99
N ARG A 188 14.95 8.13 5.97
CA ARG A 188 13.86 8.01 4.99
C ARG A 188 14.41 8.16 3.59
N GLU A 189 13.78 7.48 2.66
CA GLU A 189 13.96 7.68 1.23
C GLU A 189 12.70 8.33 0.70
N TYR A 190 12.81 9.64 0.46
CA TYR A 190 11.70 10.45 -0.02
C TYR A 190 11.60 10.34 -1.53
N ILE A 191 10.47 9.92 -2.05
CA ILE A 191 10.18 9.89 -3.48
C ILE A 191 9.08 10.90 -3.82
N HIS A 192 9.34 11.73 -4.83
CA HIS A 192 8.33 12.67 -5.31
C HIS A 192 7.17 11.92 -5.95
N VAL A 193 5.94 12.38 -5.74
CA VAL A 193 4.73 11.69 -6.20
C VAL A 193 4.66 11.55 -7.71
N GLU A 194 5.18 12.53 -8.47
CA GLU A 194 5.25 12.46 -9.94
C GLU A 194 6.19 11.34 -10.42
N ASP A 195 7.34 11.18 -9.76
CA ASP A 195 8.28 10.11 -10.08
C ASP A 195 7.71 8.74 -9.71
N ALA A 196 7.04 8.66 -8.55
CA ALA A 196 6.35 7.46 -8.13
C ALA A 196 5.22 7.08 -9.08
N ALA A 197 4.43 8.06 -9.55
CA ALA A 197 3.34 7.83 -10.48
C ALA A 197 3.86 7.38 -11.86
N ARG A 198 4.89 8.03 -12.39
CA ARG A 198 5.55 7.61 -13.64
C ARG A 198 6.09 6.20 -13.52
N ALA A 199 6.85 5.90 -12.46
CA ALA A 199 7.38 4.57 -12.21
C ALA A 199 6.26 3.50 -12.05
N SER A 200 5.10 3.89 -11.51
CA SER A 200 3.94 2.99 -11.40
C SER A 200 3.34 2.64 -12.77
N VAL A 201 3.37 3.56 -13.73
CA VAL A 201 2.93 3.30 -15.10
C VAL A 201 4.00 2.53 -15.88
N ASP A 202 5.29 2.86 -15.70
CA ASP A 202 6.42 2.09 -16.28
C ASP A 202 6.41 0.62 -15.83
N ALA A 203 5.87 0.35 -14.63
CA ALA A 203 5.73 -0.99 -14.07
C ALA A 203 4.70 -1.87 -14.81
N LEU A 204 3.98 -1.35 -15.81
CA LEU A 204 3.20 -2.15 -16.77
C LEU A 204 4.08 -2.92 -17.75
N GLY A 205 5.36 -2.57 -17.88
CA GLY A 205 6.29 -3.27 -18.76
C GLY A 205 6.44 -4.76 -18.39
N ASP A 206 6.67 -5.59 -19.40
CA ASP A 206 6.69 -7.06 -19.25
C ASP A 206 7.68 -7.58 -18.22
N LYS A 207 8.80 -6.87 -18.02
CA LYS A 207 9.82 -7.24 -17.02
C LYS A 207 9.34 -7.17 -15.56
N PHE A 208 8.19 -6.57 -15.32
CA PHE A 208 7.60 -6.43 -13.98
C PHE A 208 6.38 -7.33 -13.76
N ILE A 209 6.10 -8.24 -14.72
CA ILE A 209 5.02 -9.22 -14.57
C ILE A 209 5.32 -10.16 -13.39
N ASN A 210 4.37 -10.26 -12.46
CA ASN A 210 4.43 -11.09 -11.26
C ASN A 210 5.62 -10.77 -10.34
N GLU A 211 6.01 -9.48 -10.34
CA GLU A 211 7.12 -8.97 -9.53
C GLU A 211 6.65 -8.03 -8.44
N SER A 212 7.48 -7.92 -7.40
CA SER A 212 7.36 -6.92 -6.34
C SER A 212 8.45 -5.86 -6.54
N VAL A 213 8.04 -4.61 -6.74
CA VAL A 213 8.92 -3.49 -7.05
C VAL A 213 8.94 -2.50 -5.89
N VAL A 214 10.13 -2.14 -5.41
CA VAL A 214 10.30 -1.10 -4.39
C VAL A 214 10.44 0.25 -5.09
N LEU A 215 9.57 1.19 -4.74
CA LEU A 215 9.54 2.56 -5.27
C LEU A 215 9.86 3.54 -4.14
N THR A 216 11.14 3.89 -4.03
CA THR A 216 11.68 4.81 -3.01
C THR A 216 12.50 5.91 -3.68
N GLY A 217 12.99 6.88 -2.89
CA GLY A 217 13.93 7.88 -3.36
C GLY A 217 15.30 7.27 -3.69
N GLN A 218 16.13 8.05 -4.35
CA GLN A 218 17.45 7.60 -4.79
C GLN A 218 18.43 7.45 -3.63
N GLU A 219 18.32 8.30 -2.60
CA GLU A 219 19.23 8.33 -1.47
C GLU A 219 18.50 8.36 -0.14
N PRO A 220 18.99 7.59 0.86
CA PRO A 220 18.49 7.69 2.21
C PRO A 220 18.93 9.03 2.84
N MET A 221 17.97 9.75 3.43
CA MET A 221 18.19 11.02 4.09
C MET A 221 17.78 10.92 5.56
N ARG A 222 18.58 11.45 6.47
CA ARG A 222 18.18 11.58 7.87
C ARG A 222 17.04 12.58 7.98
N VAL A 223 16.07 12.28 8.82
CA VAL A 223 14.93 13.18 9.05
C VAL A 223 15.42 14.56 9.50
N ILE A 224 16.43 14.64 10.37
CA ILE A 224 17.00 15.92 10.81
C ILE A 224 17.52 16.77 9.64
N ASP A 225 18.13 16.17 8.62
CA ASP A 225 18.67 16.90 7.49
C ASP A 225 17.54 17.42 6.59
N MET A 226 16.49 16.64 6.39
CA MET A 226 15.27 17.10 5.70
C MET A 226 14.60 18.27 6.44
N LEU A 227 14.51 18.22 7.79
CA LEU A 227 13.95 19.31 8.57
C LEU A 227 14.76 20.60 8.48
N LYS A 228 16.10 20.50 8.44
CA LYS A 228 16.99 21.64 8.23
C LYS A 228 16.79 22.27 6.85
N ILE A 229 16.70 21.44 5.79
CA ILE A 229 16.39 21.91 4.43
C ILE A 229 15.04 22.64 4.42
N LEU A 230 14.02 22.09 5.08
CA LEU A 230 12.71 22.74 5.16
C LEU A 230 12.78 24.08 5.91
N ALA A 231 13.50 24.17 7.03
CA ALA A 231 13.70 25.40 7.78
C ALA A 231 14.40 26.47 6.92
N GLU A 232 15.44 26.07 6.18
CA GLU A 232 16.16 26.95 5.27
C GLU A 232 15.25 27.50 4.14
N ILE A 233 14.47 26.62 3.49
CA ILE A 233 13.52 27.01 2.44
C ILE A 233 12.48 28.01 2.98
N LEU A 234 12.03 27.82 4.23
CA LEU A 234 11.06 28.70 4.88
C LEU A 234 11.68 30.00 5.43
N GLY A 235 13.00 30.15 5.37
CA GLY A 235 13.70 31.30 5.94
C GLY A 235 13.70 31.32 7.47
N TYR A 236 13.58 30.18 8.11
CA TYR A 236 13.55 30.07 9.58
C TYR A 236 14.96 29.84 10.14
N SER A 237 15.17 30.30 11.39
CA SER A 237 16.41 29.99 12.12
C SER A 237 16.59 28.47 12.27
N PRO A 238 17.83 27.95 12.26
CA PRO A 238 18.12 26.55 12.59
C PRO A 238 17.53 26.11 13.94
N ASP A 239 17.41 27.03 14.89
CA ASP A 239 16.80 26.76 16.20
C ASP A 239 15.28 26.51 16.15
N SER A 240 14.64 26.76 15.00
CA SER A 240 13.22 26.44 14.78
C SER A 240 12.95 24.95 14.66
N VAL A 241 13.99 24.14 14.39
CA VAL A 241 13.86 22.67 14.32
C VAL A 241 13.76 22.11 15.73
N LYS A 242 12.62 21.47 16.04
CA LYS A 242 12.35 20.87 17.34
C LYS A 242 11.97 19.42 17.20
N PHE A 243 12.53 18.59 18.07
CA PHE A 243 12.12 17.20 18.22
C PHE A 243 11.23 17.04 19.46
N ILE A 244 10.11 16.35 19.25
CA ILE A 244 9.16 16.03 20.31
C ILE A 244 9.26 14.53 20.54
N GLU A 245 9.51 14.12 21.79
CA GLU A 245 9.56 12.70 22.13
C GLU A 245 8.20 12.05 21.84
N ASN A 246 8.17 11.04 20.97
CA ASN A 246 6.97 10.30 20.68
C ASN A 246 6.97 8.97 21.42
N LYS A 247 5.93 8.72 22.21
CA LYS A 247 5.73 7.45 22.94
C LYS A 247 5.32 6.29 22.04
N TYR A 248 4.88 6.56 20.79
CA TYR A 248 4.45 5.56 19.82
C TYR A 248 5.33 5.59 18.57
N ALA A 249 6.39 4.81 18.59
CA ALA A 249 7.26 4.59 17.43
C ALA A 249 6.62 3.55 16.48
N GLY A 250 5.54 3.91 15.80
CA GLY A 250 4.96 3.07 14.73
C GLY A 250 5.74 3.14 13.40
N HIS A 251 6.84 3.92 13.38
CA HIS A 251 7.66 4.15 12.19
C HIS A 251 9.01 3.43 12.29
N TYR A 252 9.48 2.85 11.18
CA TYR A 252 10.83 2.29 11.09
C TYR A 252 11.90 3.39 11.22
N VAL A 253 13.05 3.05 11.80
CA VAL A 253 14.21 3.97 11.89
C VAL A 253 14.99 3.98 10.58
N ARG A 254 15.15 2.83 9.92
CA ARG A 254 15.78 2.70 8.59
C ARG A 254 14.84 2.03 7.63
N THR A 255 14.82 2.49 6.36
CA THR A 255 13.99 1.88 5.31
C THR A 255 14.36 0.41 5.14
N PRO A 256 13.43 -0.52 5.32
CA PRO A 256 13.72 -1.95 5.18
C PRO A 256 13.61 -2.38 3.72
N TYR A 257 14.60 -3.12 3.24
CA TYR A 257 14.62 -3.68 1.88
C TYR A 257 14.43 -5.19 1.83
N ALA A 258 14.61 -5.88 2.96
CA ALA A 258 14.54 -7.32 3.03
C ALA A 258 13.56 -7.75 4.10
N TYR A 259 12.73 -8.73 3.77
CA TYR A 259 11.84 -9.38 4.72
C TYR A 259 12.65 -10.10 5.80
N GLN A 260 12.36 -9.81 7.06
CA GLN A 260 12.89 -10.56 8.19
C GLN A 260 11.86 -11.60 8.63
N PRO A 261 12.04 -12.89 8.32
CA PRO A 261 11.09 -13.91 8.70
C PRO A 261 10.99 -14.01 10.23
N LYS A 262 9.77 -14.19 10.72
CA LYS A 262 9.55 -14.54 12.12
C LYS A 262 9.87 -16.03 12.26
N LEU A 263 11.00 -16.36 12.88
CA LEU A 263 11.34 -17.74 13.18
C LEU A 263 10.45 -18.24 14.32
N GLY A 264 9.69 -19.30 14.05
CA GLY A 264 8.98 -20.06 15.06
C GLY A 264 9.91 -21.05 15.75
N ARG A 265 9.75 -21.24 17.06
CA ARG A 265 10.42 -22.32 17.77
C ARG A 265 9.66 -23.62 17.55
N LYS A 266 10.27 -24.61 16.90
CA LYS A 266 9.69 -25.96 16.79
C LYS A 266 9.70 -26.60 18.18
N TYR A 267 8.55 -27.09 18.60
CA TYR A 267 8.40 -27.89 19.82
C TYR A 267 7.90 -29.27 19.44
N ILE A 268 8.62 -30.30 19.92
CA ILE A 268 8.22 -31.69 19.78
C ILE A 268 7.97 -32.19 21.21
N PRO A 269 6.75 -32.59 21.55
CA PRO A 269 6.47 -33.12 22.89
C PRO A 269 7.28 -34.40 23.12
N PRO A 270 7.74 -34.63 24.38
CA PRO A 270 8.54 -35.82 24.72
C PRO A 270 7.80 -37.13 24.44
N MET A 271 6.48 -37.12 24.58
CA MET A 271 5.61 -38.22 24.19
C MET A 271 4.77 -37.78 22.98
N HIS A 272 4.82 -38.56 21.94
CA HIS A 272 4.08 -38.31 20.69
C HIS A 272 3.60 -39.64 20.11
N VAL A 273 2.52 -39.57 19.39
CA VAL A 273 2.02 -40.74 18.60
C VAL A 273 2.82 -40.81 17.32
N ASP A 274 3.41 -41.95 17.01
CA ASP A 274 4.05 -42.12 15.72
C ASP A 274 3.02 -42.21 14.59
N LEU A 275 3.47 -41.91 13.37
CA LEU A 275 2.58 -41.83 12.21
C LEU A 275 1.79 -43.11 11.96
N GLY A 276 2.40 -44.30 12.16
CA GLY A 276 1.74 -45.59 11.94
C GLY A 276 0.60 -45.81 12.92
N GLN A 277 0.81 -45.54 14.20
CA GLN A 277 -0.23 -45.62 15.22
C GLN A 277 -1.33 -44.60 14.99
N GLY A 278 -0.98 -43.36 14.61
CA GLY A 278 -1.93 -42.32 14.27
C GLY A 278 -2.83 -42.70 13.10
N LEU A 279 -2.27 -43.27 12.04
CA LEU A 279 -3.03 -43.74 10.90
C LEU A 279 -3.97 -44.89 11.26
N LEU A 280 -3.53 -45.85 12.08
CA LEU A 280 -4.39 -46.93 12.57
C LEU A 280 -5.59 -46.39 13.37
N GLN A 281 -5.37 -45.38 14.19
CA GLN A 281 -6.47 -44.74 14.94
C GLN A 281 -7.49 -44.13 13.98
N VAL A 282 -7.07 -43.38 12.98
CA VAL A 282 -7.95 -42.77 11.95
C VAL A 282 -8.73 -43.81 11.19
N ILE A 283 -8.07 -44.90 10.75
CA ILE A 283 -8.72 -46.03 10.02
C ILE A 283 -9.81 -46.66 10.91
N ASN A 284 -9.48 -46.92 12.16
CA ASN A 284 -10.43 -47.57 13.09
C ASN A 284 -11.64 -46.64 13.36
N GLU A 285 -11.43 -45.34 13.52
CA GLU A 285 -12.50 -44.38 13.71
C GLU A 285 -13.45 -44.32 12.50
N ILE A 286 -12.91 -44.27 11.30
CA ILE A 286 -13.70 -44.28 10.05
C ILE A 286 -14.49 -45.57 9.92
N ASN A 287 -13.90 -46.72 10.23
CA ASN A 287 -14.59 -48.00 10.16
C ASN A 287 -15.72 -48.17 11.18
N GLN A 288 -15.68 -47.42 12.32
CA GLN A 288 -16.74 -47.44 13.32
C GLN A 288 -17.91 -46.49 12.96
N GLN A 289 -17.70 -45.57 12.04
CA GLN A 289 -18.73 -44.61 11.56
C GLN A 289 -19.52 -45.12 10.35
N ASN A 290 -19.06 -46.24 9.73
CA ASN A 290 -19.74 -46.94 8.65
C ASN A 290 -20.45 -48.18 9.18
#